data_2cc8224184427f3602f6dab18c597823
#
_entry.id   2cc8224184427f3602f6dab18c597823
#
_cell.length_a   1.000
_cell.length_b   1.000
_cell.length_c   1.000
_cell.angle_alpha   90.00
_cell.angle_beta   90.00
_cell.angle_gamma   90.00
#
_symmetry.space_group_name_H-M   'P 1'
#
loop_
_entity.id
_entity.type
_entity.pdbx_description
1 polymer ?
#
loop_
_entity_poly.entity_id
_entity_poly.type
_entity_poly.pdbx_seq_one_letter_code
_entity_poly.pdbx_strand_id
1 'polypeptide(L)'
;MIDETNLAIEELEEEIRRENDRRYAFYRMLNATDRVLWRLEELNRDGIKMIPGDMRGRMRGSLTELPNSCMEVFRDSDHVQEVLDSVFEVQERLFRWRDPQRLSDEEEELERVAV
;
A
#
# COMPACT_ATOMS: atom_id res chain seq x y z
N MET A 1 48.87 -1.28 -6.96
CA MET A 1 48.29 -1.26 -5.62
C MET A 1 46.80 -1.01 -5.75
N ILE A 2 45.96 -1.96 -5.29
CA ILE A 2 44.53 -1.76 -5.29
C ILE A 2 44.22 -0.71 -4.23
N ASP A 3 43.54 0.33 -4.63
CA ASP A 3 43.13 1.38 -3.74
C ASP A 3 41.94 0.85 -2.90
N GLU A 4 42.18 0.59 -1.63
CA GLU A 4 41.15 0.11 -0.69
C GLU A 4 39.97 1.08 -0.58
N THR A 5 40.25 2.38 -0.77
CA THR A 5 39.21 3.42 -0.77
C THR A 5 38.28 3.24 -1.97
N ASN A 6 38.81 2.94 -3.16
CA ASN A 6 37.99 2.68 -4.34
C ASN A 6 37.11 1.44 -4.18
N LEU A 7 37.64 0.38 -3.57
CA LEU A 7 36.83 -0.81 -3.27
C LEU A 7 35.70 -0.50 -2.29
N ALA A 8 35.97 0.27 -1.25
CA ALA A 8 34.97 0.69 -0.29
C ALA A 8 33.87 1.56 -0.93
N ILE A 9 34.26 2.44 -1.86
CA ILE A 9 33.32 3.27 -2.62
C ILE A 9 32.42 2.40 -3.50
N GLU A 10 32.99 1.43 -4.20
CA GLU A 10 32.24 0.50 -5.06
C GLU A 10 31.23 -0.32 -4.25
N GLU A 11 31.63 -0.81 -3.08
CA GLU A 11 30.75 -1.54 -2.17
C GLU A 11 29.60 -0.66 -1.68
N LEU A 12 29.89 0.59 -1.35
CA LEU A 12 28.89 1.54 -0.90
C LEU A 12 27.92 1.92 -2.04
N GLU A 13 28.43 2.12 -3.24
CA GLU A 13 27.60 2.38 -4.43
C GLU A 13 26.63 1.24 -4.68
N GLU A 14 27.07 0.00 -4.53
CA GLU A 14 26.21 -1.17 -4.70
C GLU A 14 25.16 -1.25 -3.60
N GLU A 15 25.52 -0.95 -2.36
CA GLU A 15 24.59 -0.89 -1.24
C GLU A 15 23.51 0.18 -1.46
N ILE A 16 23.91 1.38 -1.90
CA ILE A 16 23.00 2.48 -2.22
C ILE A 16 22.05 2.07 -3.34
N ARG A 17 22.56 1.41 -4.38
CA ARG A 17 21.73 0.95 -5.51
C ARG A 17 20.68 -0.04 -5.04
N ARG A 18 21.03 -1.03 -4.24
CA ARG A 18 20.09 -2.02 -3.70
C ARG A 18 19.02 -1.35 -2.85
N GLU A 19 19.43 -0.41 -2.00
CA GLU A 19 18.50 0.31 -1.13
C GLU A 19 17.53 1.17 -1.94
N ASN A 20 18.02 1.86 -2.96
CA ASN A 20 17.18 2.63 -3.87
C ASN A 20 16.21 1.76 -4.64
N ASP A 21 16.63 0.59 -5.10
CA ASP A 21 15.77 -0.36 -5.82
C ASP A 21 14.65 -0.88 -4.91
N ARG A 22 14.95 -1.16 -3.64
CA ARG A 22 13.96 -1.60 -2.64
C ARG A 22 12.92 -0.51 -2.37
N ARG A 23 13.35 0.72 -2.18
CA ARG A 23 12.46 1.87 -1.95
C ARG A 23 11.60 2.15 -3.18
N TYR A 24 12.19 2.07 -4.36
CA TYR A 24 11.47 2.25 -5.62
C TYR A 24 10.39 1.19 -5.80
N ALA A 25 10.71 -0.07 -5.54
CA ALA A 25 9.74 -1.17 -5.61
C ALA A 25 8.59 -0.96 -4.63
N PHE A 26 8.88 -0.50 -3.42
CA PHE A 26 7.86 -0.16 -2.42
C PHE A 26 6.92 0.95 -2.92
N TYR A 27 7.47 2.06 -3.41
CA TYR A 27 6.67 3.17 -3.91
C TYR A 27 5.84 2.79 -5.13
N ARG A 28 6.35 1.94 -6.00
CA ARG A 28 5.57 1.42 -7.13
C ARG A 28 4.35 0.63 -6.65
N MET A 29 4.53 -0.21 -5.64
CA MET A 29 3.44 -0.99 -5.05
C MET A 29 2.40 -0.07 -4.41
N LEU A 30 2.85 0.90 -3.62
CA LEU A 30 1.97 1.88 -2.97
C LEU A 30 1.17 2.69 -4.00
N ASN A 31 1.84 3.20 -5.02
CA ASN A 31 1.20 4.00 -6.07
C ASN A 31 0.23 3.17 -6.93
N ALA A 32 0.56 1.91 -7.20
CA ALA A 32 -0.33 1.01 -7.93
C ALA A 32 -1.60 0.73 -7.13
N THR A 33 -1.46 0.51 -5.84
CA THR A 33 -2.59 0.31 -4.92
C THR A 33 -3.47 1.56 -4.87
N ASP A 34 -2.87 2.73 -4.77
CA ASP A 34 -3.60 4.00 -4.78
C ASP A 34 -4.38 4.20 -6.07
N ARG A 35 -3.80 3.88 -7.22
CA ARG A 35 -4.50 3.97 -8.52
C ARG A 35 -5.70 3.04 -8.61
N VAL A 36 -5.57 1.82 -8.09
CA VAL A 36 -6.69 0.87 -8.03
C VAL A 36 -7.82 1.44 -7.19
N LEU A 37 -7.51 1.98 -6.03
CA LEU A 37 -8.49 2.62 -5.15
C LEU A 37 -9.17 3.80 -5.80
N TRP A 38 -8.40 4.66 -6.43
CA TRP A 38 -8.91 5.85 -7.10
C TRP A 38 -9.92 5.47 -8.18
N ARG A 39 -9.60 4.45 -8.96
CA ARG A 39 -10.50 3.94 -10.00
C ARG A 39 -11.76 3.29 -9.42
N LEU A 40 -11.63 2.55 -8.33
CA LEU A 40 -12.78 1.96 -7.64
C LEU A 40 -13.72 3.03 -7.09
N GLU A 41 -13.17 4.07 -6.48
CA GLU A 41 -13.95 5.19 -5.95
C GLU A 41 -14.70 5.92 -7.08
N GLU A 42 -14.06 6.10 -8.23
CA GLU A 42 -14.66 6.69 -9.42
C GLU A 42 -15.80 5.83 -9.96
N LEU A 43 -15.59 4.52 -10.10
CA LEU A 43 -16.61 3.56 -10.53
C LEU A 43 -17.77 3.47 -9.54
N ASN A 44 -17.50 3.60 -8.25
CA ASN A 44 -18.54 3.63 -7.23
C ASN A 44 -19.45 4.85 -7.38
N ARG A 45 -18.89 5.99 -7.75
CA ARG A 45 -19.68 7.19 -8.06
C ARG A 45 -20.59 6.97 -9.26
N ASP A 46 -20.14 6.15 -10.22
CA ASP A 46 -20.93 5.77 -11.39
C ASP A 46 -21.94 4.64 -11.11
N GLY A 47 -22.05 4.19 -9.86
CA GLY A 47 -23.03 3.19 -9.42
C GLY A 47 -22.52 1.76 -9.38
N ILE A 48 -21.26 1.51 -9.70
CA ILE A 48 -20.67 0.16 -9.61
C ILE A 48 -20.21 -0.08 -8.18
N LYS A 49 -20.85 -1.03 -7.48
CA LYS A 49 -20.59 -1.30 -6.07
C LYS A 49 -20.00 -2.68 -5.77
N MET A 50 -20.01 -3.58 -6.75
CA MET A 50 -19.49 -4.93 -6.56
C MET A 50 -18.13 -5.08 -7.24
N ILE A 51 -17.19 -5.66 -6.50
CA ILE A 51 -15.87 -6.01 -7.04
C ILE A 51 -15.76 -7.53 -7.23
N PRO A 52 -15.02 -8.00 -8.26
CA PRO A 52 -14.82 -9.44 -8.46
C PRO A 52 -14.14 -10.09 -7.25
N GLY A 53 -14.50 -11.33 -6.93
CA GLY A 53 -14.01 -12.04 -5.75
C GLY A 53 -12.49 -12.26 -5.74
N ASP A 54 -11.91 -12.53 -6.89
CA ASP A 54 -10.46 -12.68 -7.04
C ASP A 54 -9.71 -11.36 -6.79
N MET A 55 -10.31 -10.23 -7.16
CA MET A 55 -9.78 -8.90 -6.90
C MET A 55 -9.75 -8.62 -5.38
N ARG A 56 -10.78 -9.04 -4.65
CA ARG A 56 -10.81 -8.91 -3.18
C ARG A 56 -9.64 -9.64 -2.52
N GLY A 57 -9.33 -10.84 -2.98
CA GLY A 57 -8.18 -11.61 -2.48
C GLY A 57 -6.86 -10.89 -2.68
N ARG A 58 -6.66 -10.31 -3.85
CA ARG A 58 -5.45 -9.53 -4.16
C ARG A 58 -5.36 -8.25 -3.34
N MET A 59 -6.47 -7.56 -3.13
CA MET A 59 -6.53 -6.37 -2.29
C MET A 59 -6.18 -6.70 -0.83
N ARG A 60 -6.66 -7.84 -0.32
CA ARG A 60 -6.32 -8.31 1.02
C ARG A 60 -4.82 -8.57 1.17
N GLY A 61 -4.20 -9.18 0.15
CA GLY A 61 -2.74 -9.36 0.10
C GLY A 61 -2.00 -8.03 0.21
N SER A 62 -2.41 -7.03 -0.58
CA SER A 62 -1.83 -5.68 -0.52
C SER A 62 -1.98 -5.05 0.86
N LEU A 63 -3.14 -5.21 1.51
CA LEU A 63 -3.36 -4.70 2.86
C LEU A 63 -2.38 -5.28 3.88
N THR A 64 -2.02 -6.54 3.72
CA THR A 64 -1.10 -7.23 4.64
C THR A 64 0.35 -6.89 4.34
N GLU A 65 0.72 -6.82 3.06
CA GLU A 65 2.10 -6.63 2.63
C GLU A 65 2.62 -5.20 2.78
N LEU A 66 1.77 -4.19 2.54
CA LEU A 66 2.19 -2.79 2.55
C LEU A 66 2.84 -2.34 3.87
N PRO A 67 2.25 -2.57 5.05
CA PRO A 67 2.88 -2.15 6.30
C PRO A 67 4.19 -2.89 6.58
N ASN A 68 4.23 -4.18 6.31
CA ASN A 68 5.42 -5.01 6.53
C ASN A 68 6.57 -4.56 5.61
N SER A 69 6.28 -4.31 4.34
CA SER A 69 7.25 -3.80 3.38
C SER A 69 7.76 -2.41 3.77
N CYS A 70 6.87 -1.55 4.25
CA CYS A 70 7.23 -0.22 4.73
C CYS A 70 8.23 -0.31 5.89
N MET A 71 7.95 -1.12 6.90
CA MET A 71 8.82 -1.30 8.06
C MET A 71 10.15 -1.91 7.67
N GLU A 72 10.16 -2.85 6.73
CA GLU A 72 11.39 -3.47 6.26
C GLU A 72 12.30 -2.48 5.51
N VAL A 73 11.71 -1.68 4.62
CA VAL A 73 12.46 -0.76 3.74
C VAL A 73 12.87 0.52 4.45
N PHE A 74 12.03 1.04 5.34
CA PHE A 74 12.22 2.35 5.96
C PHE A 74 12.51 2.31 7.46
N ARG A 75 12.83 1.13 8.02
CA ARG A 75 13.05 0.93 9.47
C ARG A 75 13.93 2.01 10.11
N ASP A 76 15.04 2.33 9.49
CA ASP A 76 16.05 3.26 10.03
C ASP A 76 15.94 4.66 9.43
N SER A 77 14.87 4.95 8.70
CA SER A 77 14.66 6.26 8.07
C SER A 77 13.94 7.21 9.02
N ASP A 78 14.36 8.46 9.04
CA ASP A 78 13.68 9.53 9.77
C ASP A 78 12.28 9.80 9.22
N HIS A 79 12.00 9.34 7.99
CA HIS A 79 10.71 9.50 7.32
C HIS A 79 9.78 8.31 7.47
N VAL A 80 10.14 7.30 8.26
CA VAL A 80 9.34 6.08 8.40
C VAL A 80 7.90 6.37 8.82
N GLN A 81 7.70 7.32 9.71
CA GLN A 81 6.36 7.66 10.19
C GLN A 81 5.51 8.30 9.10
N GLU A 82 6.08 9.18 8.29
CA GLU A 82 5.37 9.80 7.17
C GLU A 82 4.93 8.77 6.14
N VAL A 83 5.81 7.81 5.83
CA VAL A 83 5.52 6.73 4.88
C VAL A 83 4.46 5.79 5.46
N LEU A 84 4.55 5.45 6.74
CA LEU A 84 3.54 4.64 7.44
C LEU A 84 2.17 5.30 7.44
N ASP A 85 2.11 6.60 7.66
CA ASP A 85 0.86 7.36 7.64
C ASP A 85 0.19 7.27 6.27
N SER A 86 0.99 7.37 5.19
CA SER A 86 0.50 7.19 3.81
C SER A 86 0.01 5.76 3.57
N VAL A 87 0.71 4.76 4.09
CA VAL A 87 0.31 3.34 3.99
C VAL A 87 -1.01 3.10 4.72
N PHE A 88 -1.17 3.63 5.93
CA PHE A 88 -2.39 3.49 6.71
C PHE A 88 -3.59 4.17 6.06
N GLU A 89 -3.39 5.32 5.42
CA GLU A 89 -4.44 5.98 4.64
C GLU A 89 -4.93 5.10 3.49
N VAL A 90 -4.00 4.54 2.71
CA VAL A 90 -4.32 3.61 1.63
C VAL A 90 -5.01 2.35 2.16
N GLN A 91 -4.52 1.81 3.27
CA GLN A 91 -5.09 0.64 3.95
C GLN A 91 -6.54 0.87 4.37
N GLU A 92 -6.83 2.02 4.96
CA GLU A 92 -8.18 2.38 5.39
C GLU A 92 -9.14 2.47 4.21
N ARG A 93 -8.70 3.05 3.10
CA ARG A 93 -9.49 3.12 1.87
C ARG A 93 -9.74 1.73 1.28
N LEU A 94 -8.72 0.86 1.24
CA LEU A 94 -8.86 -0.53 0.79
C LEU A 94 -9.81 -1.34 1.67
N PHE A 95 -9.78 -1.09 2.96
CA PHE A 95 -10.63 -1.80 3.92
C PHE A 95 -12.11 -1.66 3.60
N ARG A 96 -12.53 -0.53 3.08
CA ARG A 96 -13.93 -0.27 2.67
C ARG A 96 -14.36 -1.20 1.53
N TRP A 97 -13.43 -1.66 0.71
CA TRP A 97 -13.68 -2.53 -0.43
C TRP A 97 -13.39 -4.01 -0.15
N ARG A 98 -12.94 -4.31 1.05
CA ARG A 98 -12.55 -5.66 1.45
C ARG A 98 -13.69 -6.66 1.35
N ASP A 99 -14.88 -6.25 1.71
CA ASP A 99 -16.09 -7.08 1.71
C ASP A 99 -17.32 -6.25 1.35
N PRO A 100 -17.79 -6.33 0.08
CA PRO A 100 -18.98 -5.59 -0.33
C PRO A 100 -20.24 -5.99 0.45
N GLN A 101 -20.35 -7.24 0.86
CA GLN A 101 -21.47 -7.70 1.66
C GLN A 101 -21.50 -7.04 3.04
N ARG A 102 -20.33 -6.89 3.63
CA ARG A 102 -20.19 -6.20 4.92
C ARG A 102 -20.59 -4.73 4.84
N LEU A 103 -20.24 -4.05 3.74
CA LEU A 103 -20.66 -2.66 3.50
C LEU A 103 -22.18 -2.55 3.39
N SER A 104 -22.84 -3.49 2.70
CA SER A 104 -24.29 -3.56 2.63
C SER A 104 -24.92 -3.78 3.99
N ASP A 105 -24.34 -4.68 4.80
CA ASP A 105 -24.82 -4.95 6.15
C ASP A 105 -24.68 -3.73 7.06
N GLU A 106 -23.58 -2.99 6.95
CA GLU A 106 -23.36 -1.74 7.69
C GLU A 106 -24.36 -0.65 7.26
N GLU A 107 -24.66 -0.54 5.98
CA GLU A 107 -25.68 0.38 5.46
C GLU A 107 -27.07 0.04 5.99
N GLU A 108 -27.45 -1.23 5.98
CA GLU A 108 -28.70 -1.71 6.54
C GLU A 108 -28.82 -1.44 8.04
N GLU A 109 -27.73 -1.64 8.78
CA GLU A 109 -27.68 -1.38 10.21
C GLU A 109 -27.85 0.11 10.51
N LEU A 110 -27.21 0.98 9.73
CA LEU A 110 -27.37 2.44 9.82
C LEU A 110 -28.82 2.86 9.54
N GLU A 111 -29.46 2.27 8.54
CA GLU A 111 -30.88 2.51 8.23
C GLU A 111 -31.79 2.08 9.37
N ARG A 112 -31.50 0.97 10.03
CA ARG A 112 -32.25 0.51 11.20
C ARG A 112 -32.14 1.44 12.40
N VAL A 113 -30.95 2.04 12.60
CA VAL A 113 -30.69 2.96 13.70
C VAL A 113 -31.31 4.33 13.44
N ALA A 114 -31.49 4.72 12.18
CA ALA A 114 -32.11 5.99 11.79
C ALA A 114 -33.66 6.01 11.93
N VAL A 115 -34.25 4.88 12.22
CA VAL A 115 -35.69 4.73 12.48
C VAL A 115 -35.90 4.69 14.01
#